data_6ce43f8b2e6455d5410605bedc3a5947
#
_entry.id   6ce43f8b2e6455d5410605bedc3a5947
#
_cell.length_a   1.000
_cell.length_b   1.000
_cell.length_c   1.000
_cell.angle_alpha   90.00
_cell.angle_beta   90.00
_cell.angle_gamma   90.00
#
_symmetry.space_group_name_H-M   'P 1'
#
loop_
_entity.id
_entity.type
_entity.pdbx_description
1 polymer ?
#
loop_
_entity_poly.entity_id
_entity_poly.type
_entity_poly.pdbx_seq_one_letter_code
_entity_poly.pdbx_strand_id
1 'polypeptide(L)'
;MKTTLFTCLLALCVACAAPRRERLKDVAEVTDVDFKLNDAEKLLVTGSNHFGLRLFQAMVQAHPDSSMVFSPMGVVYSLNMLNNGTDGETLAEICKALGYEEGDLQRMNELNRTFIIAQRKQIKTELEQTRDYMHTANLLAVMGTDAVKPSFKNVLARNYFAETISAFHTDNLERSISRWIDEQTEGQIKQIPLKLSPNVQVCLVNAIVFRARWAEPFEPEFTKKAPFYCADGRIDSVWMMSGYDRENTFKGMSNNTCSALRMPYKGQFYITMVLPNKGFSVADLLKSLNVQMFGMIEKGLHDYNEFYVHIPRITLKTSVALKPFLSQVGIKQAFSQQANLSNMSIKPLKLDGVVQQTEFKLDEEGTSAVSGSFMQVATLSACINPTEFHFTANRPFLYYISDGFGNVCFIGQYCGGKR
;
A
#
# COMPACT_ATOMS: atom_id res chain seq x y z
N MET A 1 22.71 64.02 -42.39
CA MET A 1 22.17 62.65 -42.54
C MET A 1 22.82 61.76 -41.51
N LYS A 2 22.12 61.52 -40.39
CA LYS A 2 22.57 60.60 -39.33
C LYS A 2 21.67 59.38 -39.37
N THR A 3 22.24 58.23 -39.79
CA THR A 3 21.62 56.94 -39.82
C THR A 3 21.78 56.26 -38.47
N THR A 4 20.69 56.16 -37.75
CA THR A 4 20.63 55.42 -36.44
C THR A 4 20.35 53.97 -36.71
N LEU A 5 21.32 53.13 -36.37
CA LEU A 5 21.23 51.68 -36.44
C LEU A 5 20.45 51.20 -35.23
N PHE A 6 19.25 50.64 -35.42
CA PHE A 6 18.42 50.02 -34.37
C PHE A 6 18.85 48.55 -34.26
N THR A 7 19.62 48.24 -33.24
CA THR A 7 19.97 46.85 -32.90
C THR A 7 18.80 46.23 -32.12
N CYS A 8 18.03 45.39 -32.76
CA CYS A 8 17.01 44.56 -32.09
C CYS A 8 17.71 43.47 -31.28
N LEU A 9 17.75 43.63 -29.98
CA LEU A 9 18.16 42.57 -29.04
C LEU A 9 16.97 41.60 -28.91
N LEU A 10 17.05 40.43 -29.61
CA LEU A 10 16.15 39.33 -29.37
C LEU A 10 16.49 38.72 -28.01
N ALA A 11 15.78 39.12 -26.97
CA ALA A 11 15.78 38.42 -25.69
C ALA A 11 15.11 37.08 -25.88
N LEU A 12 15.88 36.00 -26.01
CA LEU A 12 15.39 34.64 -25.84
C LEU A 12 14.88 34.50 -24.39
N CYS A 13 13.60 34.75 -24.18
CA CYS A 13 12.89 34.30 -23.01
C CYS A 13 12.88 32.77 -23.05
N VAL A 14 13.84 32.10 -22.41
CA VAL A 14 13.69 30.73 -21.98
C VAL A 14 12.56 30.76 -20.96
N ALA A 15 11.34 30.67 -21.46
CA ALA A 15 10.19 30.46 -20.60
C ALA A 15 10.46 29.13 -19.86
N CYS A 16 10.72 29.23 -18.56
CA CYS A 16 10.63 28.06 -17.68
C CYS A 16 9.18 27.53 -17.80
N ALA A 17 9.01 26.58 -18.71
CA ALA A 17 7.69 25.99 -18.90
C ALA A 17 7.24 25.37 -17.58
N ALA A 18 6.12 25.86 -17.05
CA ALA A 18 5.55 25.32 -15.83
C ALA A 18 5.28 23.81 -16.01
N PRO A 19 5.40 23.02 -14.95
CA PRO A 19 5.05 21.60 -15.00
C PRO A 19 3.60 21.44 -15.49
N ARG A 20 3.41 20.53 -16.47
CA ARG A 20 2.10 20.24 -17.02
C ARG A 20 1.51 19.02 -16.33
N ARG A 21 0.29 19.14 -15.82
CA ARG A 21 -0.51 18.07 -15.24
C ARG A 21 -1.66 17.72 -16.18
N GLU A 22 -1.78 16.46 -16.51
CA GLU A 22 -2.84 15.94 -17.36
C GLU A 22 -3.70 14.97 -16.54
N ARG A 23 -5.01 15.22 -16.52
CA ARG A 23 -6.03 14.34 -15.94
C ARG A 23 -7.11 14.11 -17.01
N LEU A 24 -7.48 12.86 -17.24
CA LEU A 24 -8.61 12.55 -18.10
C LEU A 24 -9.92 12.97 -17.43
N LYS A 25 -10.67 13.83 -18.10
CA LYS A 25 -11.93 14.41 -17.56
C LYS A 25 -13.11 13.42 -17.58
N ASP A 26 -13.04 12.37 -18.41
CA ASP A 26 -14.17 11.50 -18.71
C ASP A 26 -14.08 10.10 -18.07
N VAL A 27 -13.35 9.96 -16.99
CA VAL A 27 -13.39 8.72 -16.22
C VAL A 27 -14.68 8.73 -15.40
N ALA A 28 -15.71 8.04 -15.91
CA ALA A 28 -17.00 7.94 -15.23
C ALA A 28 -16.83 7.48 -13.78
N GLU A 29 -17.44 8.21 -12.85
CA GLU A 29 -17.60 7.75 -11.47
C GLU A 29 -18.47 6.50 -11.47
N VAL A 30 -17.86 5.34 -11.27
CA VAL A 30 -18.60 4.09 -11.11
C VAL A 30 -19.00 4.00 -9.65
N THR A 31 -20.29 4.00 -9.39
CA THR A 31 -20.86 4.20 -8.05
C THR A 31 -21.11 2.91 -7.28
N ASP A 32 -21.26 1.75 -7.94
CA ASP A 32 -21.51 0.47 -7.25
C ASP A 32 -20.92 -0.72 -8.02
N VAL A 33 -20.11 -1.53 -7.31
CA VAL A 33 -19.58 -2.78 -7.83
C VAL A 33 -19.94 -3.88 -6.84
N ASP A 34 -21.04 -4.60 -7.09
CA ASP A 34 -21.28 -5.92 -6.49
C ASP A 34 -20.55 -6.95 -7.35
N PHE A 35 -19.25 -7.12 -7.05
CA PHE A 35 -18.35 -7.94 -7.85
C PHE A 35 -17.85 -9.12 -7.06
N LYS A 36 -18.01 -10.33 -7.62
CA LYS A 36 -17.46 -11.56 -7.07
C LYS A 36 -16.41 -12.13 -8.01
N LEU A 37 -15.23 -12.39 -7.46
CA LEU A 37 -14.13 -13.01 -8.19
C LEU A 37 -14.50 -14.43 -8.62
N ASN A 38 -14.29 -14.76 -9.89
CA ASN A 38 -14.26 -16.14 -10.35
C ASN A 38 -12.93 -16.83 -9.95
N ASP A 39 -12.80 -18.14 -10.18
CA ASP A 39 -11.62 -18.88 -9.71
C ASP A 39 -10.32 -18.47 -10.41
N ALA A 40 -10.38 -18.09 -11.70
CA ALA A 40 -9.20 -17.56 -12.40
C ALA A 40 -8.75 -16.21 -11.83
N GLU A 41 -9.67 -15.33 -11.48
CA GLU A 41 -9.40 -14.05 -10.86
C GLU A 41 -8.85 -14.20 -9.43
N LYS A 42 -9.33 -15.16 -8.66
CA LYS A 42 -8.74 -15.52 -7.35
C LYS A 42 -7.29 -15.98 -7.47
N LEU A 43 -6.95 -16.70 -8.54
CA LEU A 43 -5.56 -17.08 -8.81
C LEU A 43 -4.68 -15.86 -9.09
N LEU A 44 -5.17 -14.87 -9.83
CA LEU A 44 -4.45 -13.61 -10.08
C LEU A 44 -4.22 -12.81 -8.78
N VAL A 45 -5.23 -12.74 -7.91
CA VAL A 45 -5.09 -12.14 -6.57
C VAL A 45 -4.05 -12.90 -5.75
N THR A 46 -4.11 -14.22 -5.78
CA THR A 46 -3.14 -15.08 -5.08
C THR A 46 -1.73 -14.82 -5.58
N GLY A 47 -1.49 -14.78 -6.89
CA GLY A 47 -0.18 -14.45 -7.48
C GLY A 47 0.35 -13.10 -7.02
N SER A 48 -0.50 -12.08 -7.04
CA SER A 48 -0.17 -10.72 -6.56
C SER A 48 0.20 -10.70 -5.08
N ASN A 49 -0.53 -11.42 -4.24
CA ASN A 49 -0.22 -11.54 -2.81
C ASN A 49 1.12 -12.26 -2.58
N HIS A 50 1.42 -13.28 -3.38
CA HIS A 50 2.69 -14.01 -3.35
C HIS A 50 3.87 -13.12 -3.70
N PHE A 51 3.72 -12.32 -4.75
CA PHE A 51 4.71 -11.32 -5.10
C PHE A 51 4.94 -10.34 -3.95
N GLY A 52 3.86 -9.78 -3.39
CA GLY A 52 3.92 -8.86 -2.26
C GLY A 52 4.65 -9.45 -1.06
N LEU A 53 4.39 -10.71 -0.74
CA LEU A 53 5.08 -11.40 0.35
C LEU A 53 6.57 -11.58 0.10
N ARG A 54 6.97 -12.03 -1.10
CA ARG A 54 8.39 -12.16 -1.46
C ARG A 54 9.12 -10.82 -1.38
N LEU A 55 8.46 -9.74 -1.82
CA LEU A 55 9.01 -8.40 -1.73
C LEU A 55 9.19 -7.96 -0.26
N PHE A 56 8.20 -8.24 0.59
CA PHE A 56 8.27 -7.98 2.01
C PHE A 56 9.39 -8.77 2.70
N GLN A 57 9.54 -10.05 2.36
CA GLN A 57 10.65 -10.89 2.87
C GLN A 57 12.01 -10.27 2.53
N ALA A 58 12.21 -9.81 1.29
CA ALA A 58 13.46 -9.15 0.88
C ALA A 58 13.71 -7.85 1.68
N MET A 59 12.67 -7.06 1.95
CA MET A 59 12.77 -5.85 2.75
C MET A 59 13.11 -6.14 4.21
N VAL A 60 12.46 -7.12 4.82
CA VAL A 60 12.75 -7.52 6.22
C VAL A 60 14.12 -8.13 6.36
N GLN A 61 14.60 -8.93 5.40
CA GLN A 61 15.97 -9.45 5.40
C GLN A 61 17.02 -8.32 5.40
N ALA A 62 16.75 -7.22 4.71
CA ALA A 62 17.63 -6.06 4.72
C ALA A 62 17.54 -5.24 6.03
N HIS A 63 16.40 -5.28 6.72
CA HIS A 63 16.11 -4.48 7.91
C HIS A 63 15.33 -5.27 8.96
N PRO A 64 15.91 -6.34 9.54
CA PRO A 64 15.19 -7.31 10.38
C PRO A 64 14.59 -6.71 11.66
N ASP A 65 15.27 -5.73 12.26
CA ASP A 65 14.87 -5.13 13.55
C ASP A 65 14.13 -3.79 13.40
N SER A 66 13.73 -3.44 12.17
CA SER A 66 13.08 -2.18 11.89
C SER A 66 11.57 -2.35 11.74
N SER A 67 10.80 -1.53 12.46
CA SER A 67 9.38 -1.39 12.18
C SER A 67 9.18 -0.80 10.79
N MET A 68 8.34 -1.43 9.98
CA MET A 68 8.06 -0.99 8.62
C MET A 68 6.65 -1.38 8.17
N VAL A 69 6.16 -0.66 7.17
CA VAL A 69 4.91 -0.95 6.48
C VAL A 69 5.03 -0.56 5.02
N PHE A 70 4.47 -1.35 4.14
CA PHE A 70 4.31 -0.97 2.74
C PHE A 70 3.01 -1.57 2.18
N SER A 71 2.60 -1.11 0.99
CA SER A 71 1.45 -1.65 0.29
C SER A 71 1.89 -2.54 -0.86
N PRO A 72 1.77 -3.88 -0.75
CA PRO A 72 2.00 -4.78 -1.87
C PRO A 72 1.13 -4.44 -3.07
N MET A 73 -0.13 -4.13 -2.81
CA MET A 73 -1.11 -3.80 -3.84
C MET A 73 -0.73 -2.55 -4.64
N GLY A 74 -0.21 -1.50 -3.97
CA GLY A 74 0.27 -0.31 -4.66
C GLY A 74 1.48 -0.58 -5.57
N VAL A 75 2.36 -1.51 -5.17
CA VAL A 75 3.47 -1.96 -6.02
C VAL A 75 2.94 -2.76 -7.21
N VAL A 76 1.98 -3.64 -6.99
CA VAL A 76 1.32 -4.40 -8.07
C VAL A 76 0.66 -3.45 -9.07
N TYR A 77 -0.04 -2.40 -8.63
CA TYR A 77 -0.59 -1.38 -9.52
C TYR A 77 0.50 -0.70 -10.34
N SER A 78 1.59 -0.26 -9.70
CA SER A 78 2.70 0.39 -10.40
C SER A 78 3.34 -0.52 -11.45
N LEU A 79 3.54 -1.80 -11.15
CA LEU A 79 4.12 -2.77 -12.09
C LEU A 79 3.14 -3.11 -13.22
N ASN A 80 1.85 -3.24 -12.95
CA ASN A 80 0.85 -3.45 -14.00
C ASN A 80 0.68 -2.20 -14.89
N MET A 81 0.81 -1.00 -14.33
CA MET A 81 0.91 0.22 -15.13
C MET A 81 2.11 0.14 -16.07
N LEU A 82 3.28 -0.26 -15.55
CA LEU A 82 4.50 -0.43 -16.35
C LEU A 82 4.30 -1.48 -17.44
N ASN A 83 3.67 -2.62 -17.14
CA ASN A 83 3.42 -3.70 -18.11
C ASN A 83 2.65 -3.25 -19.35
N ASN A 84 1.75 -2.29 -19.22
CA ASN A 84 1.07 -1.71 -20.39
C ASN A 84 2.00 -0.92 -21.32
N GLY A 85 3.20 -0.59 -20.85
CA GLY A 85 4.23 0.10 -21.63
C GLY A 85 5.38 -0.79 -22.11
N THR A 86 5.46 -2.02 -21.60
CA THR A 86 6.52 -2.99 -21.91
C THR A 86 6.13 -3.93 -23.03
N ASP A 87 7.13 -4.67 -23.54
CA ASP A 87 6.96 -5.72 -24.55
C ASP A 87 8.06 -6.77 -24.41
N GLY A 88 7.85 -7.96 -24.99
CA GLY A 88 8.80 -9.06 -25.04
C GLY A 88 9.32 -9.48 -23.66
N GLU A 89 10.63 -9.70 -23.54
CA GLU A 89 11.26 -10.21 -22.31
C GLU A 89 11.00 -9.33 -21.08
N THR A 90 10.87 -7.99 -21.23
CA THR A 90 10.58 -7.09 -20.13
C THR A 90 9.18 -7.32 -19.59
N LEU A 91 8.19 -7.50 -20.45
CA LEU A 91 6.81 -7.83 -20.07
C LEU A 91 6.75 -9.21 -19.42
N ALA A 92 7.36 -10.23 -20.05
CA ALA A 92 7.40 -11.60 -19.55
C ALA A 92 8.00 -11.70 -18.13
N GLU A 93 9.10 -11.00 -17.88
CA GLU A 93 9.76 -10.97 -16.56
C GLU A 93 8.84 -10.43 -15.47
N ILE A 94 8.16 -9.32 -15.75
CA ILE A 94 7.27 -8.69 -14.75
C ILE A 94 6.01 -9.53 -14.53
N CYS A 95 5.38 -10.03 -15.59
CA CYS A 95 4.21 -10.92 -15.49
C CYS A 95 4.55 -12.17 -14.67
N LYS A 96 5.66 -12.83 -14.95
CA LYS A 96 6.15 -13.98 -14.19
C LYS A 96 6.39 -13.65 -12.71
N ALA A 97 6.98 -12.48 -12.42
CA ALA A 97 7.20 -12.05 -11.05
C ALA A 97 5.88 -11.81 -10.30
N LEU A 98 4.88 -11.26 -10.98
CA LEU A 98 3.53 -11.03 -10.44
C LEU A 98 2.65 -12.29 -10.40
N GLY A 99 3.09 -13.38 -11.04
CA GLY A 99 2.42 -14.68 -10.98
C GLY A 99 1.28 -14.86 -11.97
N TYR A 100 1.35 -14.21 -13.15
CA TYR A 100 0.38 -14.38 -14.24
C TYR A 100 1.07 -14.42 -15.62
N GLU A 101 0.34 -14.84 -16.65
CA GLU A 101 0.82 -14.89 -18.01
C GLU A 101 0.57 -13.57 -18.76
N GLU A 102 1.35 -13.27 -19.79
CA GLU A 102 1.22 -12.03 -20.57
C GLU A 102 -0.19 -11.82 -21.12
N GLY A 103 -0.88 -12.90 -21.52
CA GLY A 103 -2.26 -12.88 -21.99
C GLY A 103 -3.30 -12.42 -20.96
N ASP A 104 -2.96 -12.44 -19.67
CA ASP A 104 -3.83 -11.99 -18.58
C ASP A 104 -3.75 -10.48 -18.31
N LEU A 105 -2.87 -9.74 -18.98
CA LEU A 105 -2.64 -8.31 -18.69
C LEU A 105 -3.93 -7.48 -18.82
N GLN A 106 -4.75 -7.73 -19.83
CA GLN A 106 -6.02 -7.02 -19.97
C GLN A 106 -6.96 -7.31 -18.80
N ARG A 107 -7.09 -8.58 -18.40
CA ARG A 107 -7.90 -8.98 -17.25
C ARG A 107 -7.38 -8.35 -15.96
N MET A 108 -6.05 -8.29 -15.78
CA MET A 108 -5.43 -7.59 -14.64
C MET A 108 -5.75 -6.10 -14.64
N ASN A 109 -5.77 -5.43 -15.80
CA ASN A 109 -6.18 -4.03 -15.89
C ASN A 109 -7.63 -3.83 -15.43
N GLU A 110 -8.54 -4.68 -15.85
CA GLU A 110 -9.98 -4.64 -15.46
C GLU A 110 -10.16 -4.91 -13.97
N LEU A 111 -9.47 -5.92 -13.43
CA LEU A 111 -9.47 -6.23 -12.00
C LEU A 111 -8.92 -5.07 -11.17
N ASN A 112 -7.77 -4.52 -11.53
CA ASN A 112 -7.17 -3.42 -10.81
C ASN A 112 -8.08 -2.19 -10.81
N ARG A 113 -8.73 -1.88 -11.94
CA ARG A 113 -9.77 -0.85 -12.00
C ARG A 113 -10.90 -1.13 -11.01
N THR A 114 -11.42 -2.34 -11.00
CA THR A 114 -12.51 -2.78 -10.11
C THR A 114 -12.11 -2.63 -8.65
N PHE A 115 -10.91 -3.10 -8.27
CA PHE A 115 -10.41 -2.97 -6.90
C PHE A 115 -10.25 -1.52 -6.47
N ILE A 116 -9.65 -0.67 -7.31
CA ILE A 116 -9.51 0.76 -7.00
C ILE A 116 -10.86 1.43 -6.78
N ILE A 117 -11.88 1.08 -7.57
CA ILE A 117 -13.25 1.62 -7.40
C ILE A 117 -13.86 1.12 -6.10
N ALA A 118 -13.82 -0.19 -5.86
CA ALA A 118 -14.41 -0.80 -4.67
C ALA A 118 -13.76 -0.28 -3.38
N GLN A 119 -12.45 -0.11 -3.36
CA GLN A 119 -11.69 0.41 -2.21
C GLN A 119 -11.96 1.89 -1.93
N ARG A 120 -12.30 2.67 -2.97
CA ARG A 120 -12.72 4.07 -2.82
C ARG A 120 -14.15 4.22 -2.30
N LYS A 121 -14.93 3.13 -2.28
CA LYS A 121 -16.31 3.16 -1.80
C LYS A 121 -16.32 3.60 -0.34
N GLN A 122 -16.79 4.82 -0.12
CA GLN A 122 -16.92 5.40 1.20
C GLN A 122 -18.19 4.85 1.84
N ILE A 123 -18.04 4.31 3.04
CA ILE A 123 -19.22 4.03 3.85
C ILE A 123 -19.68 5.36 4.43
N LYS A 124 -20.66 5.99 3.76
CA LYS A 124 -21.37 7.15 4.30
C LYS A 124 -22.40 6.63 5.28
N THR A 125 -22.20 6.86 6.55
CA THR A 125 -23.31 6.85 7.50
C THR A 125 -23.95 8.26 7.46
N GLU A 126 -25.27 8.33 7.43
CA GLU A 126 -26.03 9.59 7.29
C GLU A 126 -25.74 10.63 8.40
N LEU A 127 -25.10 10.23 9.48
CA LEU A 127 -24.85 11.02 10.69
C LEU A 127 -23.38 11.43 10.90
N GLU A 128 -22.42 10.94 10.10
CA GLU A 128 -21.00 11.13 10.41
C GLU A 128 -20.21 11.70 9.21
N GLN A 129 -19.41 12.73 9.50
CA GLN A 129 -18.45 13.33 8.56
C GLN A 129 -17.19 12.47 8.34
N THR A 130 -17.06 11.33 9.03
CA THR A 130 -15.92 10.42 8.93
C THR A 130 -16.10 9.44 7.79
N ARG A 131 -15.05 9.27 7.00
CA ARG A 131 -15.06 8.42 5.81
C ARG A 131 -14.09 7.27 6.02
N ASP A 132 -14.58 6.04 5.93
CA ASP A 132 -13.74 4.84 5.93
C ASP A 132 -13.45 4.47 4.47
N TYR A 133 -12.18 4.48 4.04
CA TYR A 133 -11.80 4.24 2.66
C TYR A 133 -10.32 3.87 2.52
N MET A 134 -10.00 3.26 1.40
CA MET A 134 -8.64 3.20 0.89
C MET A 134 -8.56 4.02 -0.40
N HIS A 135 -7.72 5.05 -0.41
CA HIS A 135 -7.48 5.87 -1.59
C HIS A 135 -6.12 5.55 -2.17
N THR A 136 -6.14 5.02 -3.38
CA THR A 136 -4.94 4.78 -4.18
C THR A 136 -4.84 5.83 -5.28
N ALA A 137 -3.76 6.59 -5.29
CA ALA A 137 -3.44 7.55 -6.32
C ALA A 137 -2.20 7.10 -7.09
N ASN A 138 -2.27 7.16 -8.41
CA ASN A 138 -1.22 6.72 -9.31
C ASN A 138 -0.77 7.88 -10.20
N LEU A 139 0.54 7.99 -10.42
CA LEU A 139 1.14 9.05 -11.21
C LEU A 139 2.20 8.49 -12.15
N LEU A 140 2.15 8.95 -13.39
CA LEU A 140 3.23 8.86 -14.37
C LEU A 140 3.96 10.20 -14.41
N ALA A 141 5.17 10.25 -13.89
CA ALA A 141 6.03 11.43 -13.95
C ALA A 141 7.05 11.30 -15.08
N VAL A 142 7.14 12.33 -15.94
CA VAL A 142 7.91 12.27 -17.20
C VAL A 142 8.79 13.51 -17.34
N MET A 143 10.04 13.31 -17.72
CA MET A 143 10.93 14.41 -18.15
C MET A 143 10.68 14.75 -19.63
N GLY A 144 10.33 16.01 -19.92
CA GLY A 144 9.90 16.47 -21.24
C GLY A 144 8.42 16.17 -21.50
N THR A 145 7.90 16.57 -22.67
CA THR A 145 6.44 16.48 -22.97
C THR A 145 6.07 15.37 -23.94
N ASP A 146 6.96 14.95 -24.84
CA ASP A 146 6.57 14.24 -26.07
C ASP A 146 7.09 12.79 -26.15
N ALA A 147 7.71 12.29 -25.09
CA ALA A 147 8.29 10.95 -25.10
C ALA A 147 7.25 9.83 -24.96
N VAL A 148 6.14 10.09 -24.28
CA VAL A 148 5.17 9.05 -23.89
C VAL A 148 3.97 9.03 -24.83
N LYS A 149 3.64 7.86 -25.34
CA LYS A 149 2.52 7.64 -26.26
C LYS A 149 1.17 8.00 -25.62
N PRO A 150 0.27 8.69 -26.33
CA PRO A 150 -1.07 8.98 -25.84
C PRO A 150 -1.88 7.71 -25.51
N SER A 151 -1.72 6.64 -26.29
CA SER A 151 -2.37 5.34 -26.04
C SER A 151 -2.02 4.78 -24.66
N PHE A 152 -0.73 4.83 -24.29
CA PHE A 152 -0.27 4.39 -22.97
C PHE A 152 -0.88 5.25 -21.84
N LYS A 153 -0.81 6.58 -21.94
CA LYS A 153 -1.43 7.48 -20.97
C LYS A 153 -2.93 7.18 -20.77
N ASN A 154 -3.64 6.93 -21.89
CA ASN A 154 -5.07 6.62 -21.86
C ASN A 154 -5.38 5.30 -21.13
N VAL A 155 -4.57 4.25 -21.35
CA VAL A 155 -4.73 2.97 -20.63
C VAL A 155 -4.52 3.17 -19.13
N LEU A 156 -3.47 3.91 -18.74
CA LEU A 156 -3.20 4.18 -17.31
C LEU A 156 -4.31 4.99 -16.65
N ALA A 157 -4.78 6.04 -17.31
CA ALA A 157 -5.84 6.86 -16.75
C ALA A 157 -7.17 6.10 -16.64
N ARG A 158 -7.51 5.25 -17.64
CA ARG A 158 -8.74 4.46 -17.63
C ARG A 158 -8.75 3.36 -16.56
N ASN A 159 -7.65 2.60 -16.43
CA ASN A 159 -7.62 1.42 -15.58
C ASN A 159 -7.06 1.67 -14.18
N TYR A 160 -6.20 2.67 -14.03
CA TYR A 160 -5.52 2.97 -12.76
C TYR A 160 -5.82 4.36 -12.22
N PHE A 161 -6.67 5.14 -12.91
CA PHE A 161 -6.96 6.55 -12.58
C PHE A 161 -5.68 7.38 -12.46
N ALA A 162 -4.65 7.00 -13.22
CA ALA A 162 -3.35 7.63 -13.14
C ALA A 162 -3.37 9.01 -13.78
N GLU A 163 -2.73 9.96 -13.11
CA GLU A 163 -2.43 11.26 -13.67
C GLU A 163 -1.06 11.27 -14.33
N THR A 164 -0.80 12.23 -15.21
CA THR A 164 0.52 12.44 -15.80
C THR A 164 1.02 13.82 -15.43
N ILE A 165 2.25 13.90 -14.90
CA ILE A 165 2.98 15.15 -14.69
C ILE A 165 4.23 15.14 -15.55
N SER A 166 4.50 16.22 -16.27
CA SER A 166 5.71 16.40 -17.03
C SER A 166 6.42 17.71 -16.68
N ALA A 167 7.74 17.69 -16.65
CA ALA A 167 8.60 18.85 -16.41
C ALA A 167 9.90 18.74 -17.23
N PHE A 168 10.56 19.87 -17.47
CA PHE A 168 11.83 19.91 -18.19
C PHE A 168 13.07 19.94 -17.28
N HIS A 169 12.86 20.10 -15.97
CA HIS A 169 13.91 20.13 -14.95
C HIS A 169 13.55 19.20 -13.80
N THR A 170 14.53 18.47 -13.31
CA THR A 170 14.35 17.48 -12.24
C THR A 170 13.76 18.10 -10.97
N ASP A 171 14.26 19.25 -10.53
CA ASP A 171 13.77 19.95 -9.34
C ASP A 171 12.29 20.37 -9.46
N ASN A 172 11.84 20.72 -10.69
CA ASN A 172 10.45 21.05 -10.95
C ASN A 172 9.57 19.79 -10.91
N LEU A 173 10.08 18.67 -11.43
CA LEU A 173 9.39 17.39 -11.38
C LEU A 173 9.25 16.91 -9.94
N GLU A 174 10.31 16.92 -9.14
CA GLU A 174 10.32 16.58 -7.72
C GLU A 174 9.31 17.41 -6.92
N ARG A 175 9.31 18.73 -7.09
CA ARG A 175 8.33 19.61 -6.42
C ARG A 175 6.90 19.32 -6.83
N SER A 176 6.67 19.02 -8.11
CA SER A 176 5.34 18.70 -8.62
C SER A 176 4.82 17.36 -8.11
N ILE A 177 5.69 16.35 -8.03
CA ILE A 177 5.37 15.06 -7.42
C ILE A 177 5.05 15.25 -5.94
N SER A 178 5.87 16.00 -5.20
CA SER A 178 5.65 16.23 -3.77
C SER A 178 4.33 16.94 -3.49
N ARG A 179 3.99 17.96 -4.29
CA ARG A 179 2.69 18.65 -4.20
C ARG A 179 1.54 17.71 -4.55
N TRP A 180 1.68 16.92 -5.61
CA TRP A 180 0.65 15.96 -6.01
C TRP A 180 0.37 14.94 -4.91
N ILE A 181 1.41 14.43 -4.24
CA ILE A 181 1.24 13.50 -3.12
C ILE A 181 0.54 14.17 -1.95
N ASP A 182 0.93 15.40 -1.58
CA ASP A 182 0.26 16.16 -0.52
C ASP A 182 -1.24 16.34 -0.82
N GLU A 183 -1.58 16.69 -2.05
CA GLU A 183 -2.96 16.83 -2.51
C GLU A 183 -3.72 15.49 -2.49
N GLN A 184 -3.12 14.41 -3.00
CA GLN A 184 -3.79 13.09 -3.07
C GLN A 184 -3.93 12.42 -1.71
N THR A 185 -3.12 12.81 -0.74
CA THR A 185 -3.15 12.27 0.62
C THR A 185 -3.80 13.21 1.64
N GLU A 186 -4.48 14.26 1.16
CA GLU A 186 -5.14 15.27 2.02
C GLU A 186 -4.19 15.84 3.10
N GLY A 187 -2.93 16.05 2.75
CA GLY A 187 -1.92 16.58 3.63
C GLY A 187 -1.36 15.59 4.66
N GLN A 188 -1.69 14.32 4.57
CA GLN A 188 -1.14 13.30 5.50
C GLN A 188 0.35 13.04 5.22
N ILE A 189 0.72 12.99 3.94
CA ILE A 189 2.12 12.80 3.53
C ILE A 189 2.65 14.13 3.00
N LYS A 190 3.15 14.98 3.89
CA LYS A 190 3.53 16.37 3.54
C LYS A 190 4.90 16.55 2.92
N GLN A 191 5.86 15.72 3.23
CA GLN A 191 7.23 15.89 2.72
C GLN A 191 7.86 14.54 2.44
N ILE A 192 8.16 14.36 1.18
CA ILE A 192 8.94 13.24 0.70
C ILE A 192 10.30 13.81 0.33
N PRO A 193 11.40 13.34 0.91
CA PRO A 193 12.71 13.55 0.34
C PRO A 193 12.85 12.71 -0.93
N LEU A 194 12.11 13.07 -1.97
CA LEU A 194 12.25 12.47 -3.27
C LEU A 194 13.43 13.11 -3.97
N LYS A 195 14.51 12.38 -4.09
CA LYS A 195 15.62 12.74 -4.96
C LYS A 195 15.58 11.83 -6.18
N LEU A 196 15.19 12.39 -7.31
CA LEU A 196 15.25 11.71 -8.59
C LEU A 196 16.70 11.71 -9.11
N SER A 197 17.04 10.70 -9.91
CA SER A 197 18.30 10.71 -10.64
C SER A 197 18.36 11.96 -11.56
N PRO A 198 19.51 12.62 -11.71
CA PRO A 198 19.67 13.73 -12.65
C PRO A 198 19.30 13.37 -14.09
N ASN A 199 19.37 12.07 -14.43
CA ASN A 199 19.06 11.52 -15.76
C ASN A 199 17.69 10.85 -15.78
N VAL A 200 16.80 11.14 -14.83
CA VAL A 200 15.46 10.55 -14.81
C VAL A 200 14.71 10.86 -16.09
N GLN A 201 14.10 9.85 -16.65
CA GLN A 201 13.24 10.00 -17.83
C GLN A 201 11.79 9.75 -17.50
N VAL A 202 11.52 8.66 -16.78
CA VAL A 202 10.19 8.26 -16.33
C VAL A 202 10.26 7.72 -14.90
N CYS A 203 9.29 8.09 -14.10
CA CYS A 203 9.09 7.57 -12.75
C CYS A 203 7.61 7.25 -12.54
N LEU A 204 7.31 6.10 -11.97
CA LEU A 204 5.99 5.74 -11.48
C LEU A 204 5.92 6.03 -10.00
N VAL A 205 4.88 6.76 -9.59
CA VAL A 205 4.65 7.12 -8.19
C VAL A 205 3.27 6.61 -7.78
N ASN A 206 3.25 5.94 -6.65
CA ASN A 206 2.02 5.48 -6.03
C ASN A 206 1.93 6.05 -4.61
N ALA A 207 0.80 6.65 -4.29
CA ALA A 207 0.48 7.15 -2.96
C ALA A 207 -0.81 6.47 -2.47
N ILE A 208 -0.78 5.94 -1.24
CA ILE A 208 -1.91 5.24 -0.67
C ILE A 208 -2.21 5.81 0.70
N VAL A 209 -3.49 6.12 0.90
CA VAL A 209 -4.07 6.49 2.18
C VAL A 209 -5.08 5.43 2.56
N PHE A 210 -4.97 4.93 3.78
CA PHE A 210 -5.94 4.03 4.35
C PHE A 210 -6.50 4.65 5.63
N ARG A 211 -7.82 4.73 5.69
CA ARG A 211 -8.59 5.17 6.86
C ARG A 211 -9.73 4.20 7.06
N ALA A 212 -9.74 3.51 8.17
CA ALA A 212 -10.84 2.64 8.54
C ALA A 212 -10.97 2.57 10.06
N ARG A 213 -12.17 2.77 10.54
CA ARG A 213 -12.50 2.61 11.97
C ARG A 213 -12.68 1.12 12.26
N TRP A 214 -12.31 0.73 13.47
CA TRP A 214 -12.65 -0.61 13.95
C TRP A 214 -14.16 -0.84 13.87
N ALA A 215 -14.58 -2.06 13.57
CA ALA A 215 -15.95 -2.47 13.77
C ALA A 215 -16.31 -2.33 15.25
N GLU A 216 -15.39 -2.73 16.12
CA GLU A 216 -15.45 -2.55 17.57
C GLU A 216 -14.21 -1.79 18.06
N PRO A 217 -14.33 -0.49 18.42
CA PRO A 217 -13.19 0.34 18.83
C PRO A 217 -12.71 -0.01 20.24
N PHE A 218 -11.44 0.28 20.52
CA PHE A 218 -10.88 0.19 21.87
C PHE A 218 -11.30 1.40 22.70
N GLU A 219 -11.50 1.18 23.98
CA GLU A 219 -11.81 2.26 24.93
C GLU A 219 -10.48 2.93 25.38
N PRO A 220 -10.31 4.26 25.16
CA PRO A 220 -9.05 4.96 25.47
C PRO A 220 -8.61 4.87 26.93
N GLU A 221 -9.56 4.73 27.86
CA GLU A 221 -9.30 4.61 29.30
C GLU A 221 -8.58 3.30 29.67
N PHE A 222 -8.69 2.26 28.84
CA PHE A 222 -7.96 1.00 29.00
C PHE A 222 -6.60 0.99 28.29
N THR A 223 -6.24 2.05 27.59
CA THR A 223 -4.91 2.19 26.99
C THR A 223 -3.91 2.66 28.03
N LYS A 224 -2.90 1.85 28.30
CA LYS A 224 -1.87 2.13 29.31
C LYS A 224 -0.47 1.90 28.76
N LYS A 225 0.53 2.57 29.35
CA LYS A 225 1.92 2.26 29.06
C LYS A 225 2.26 0.85 29.55
N ALA A 226 2.84 0.06 28.66
CA ALA A 226 3.27 -1.31 28.94
C ALA A 226 4.62 -1.60 28.29
N PRO A 227 5.39 -2.58 28.80
CA PRO A 227 6.66 -2.97 28.22
C PRO A 227 6.44 -3.67 26.87
N PHE A 228 7.30 -3.31 25.90
CA PHE A 228 7.45 -4.00 24.61
C PHE A 228 8.88 -4.50 24.47
N TYR A 229 9.04 -5.79 24.27
CA TYR A 229 10.34 -6.48 24.20
C TYR A 229 10.82 -6.46 22.75
N CYS A 230 11.70 -5.52 22.41
CA CYS A 230 12.20 -5.32 21.05
C CYS A 230 13.10 -6.47 20.57
N ALA A 231 13.25 -6.61 19.25
CA ALA A 231 14.10 -7.65 18.63
C ALA A 231 15.57 -7.53 19.02
N ASP A 232 16.06 -6.31 19.27
CA ASP A 232 17.45 -6.01 19.68
C ASP A 232 17.69 -6.17 21.19
N GLY A 233 16.72 -6.70 21.93
CA GLY A 233 16.79 -6.94 23.38
C GLY A 233 16.46 -5.73 24.26
N ARG A 234 16.17 -4.57 23.66
CA ARG A 234 15.67 -3.40 24.42
C ARG A 234 14.24 -3.64 24.90
N ILE A 235 13.88 -2.93 25.95
CA ILE A 235 12.50 -2.86 26.44
C ILE A 235 12.02 -1.44 26.23
N ASP A 236 11.07 -1.25 25.30
CA ASP A 236 10.42 0.01 25.07
C ASP A 236 9.15 0.16 25.94
N SER A 237 8.73 1.37 26.22
CA SER A 237 7.44 1.67 26.86
C SER A 237 6.48 2.16 25.78
N VAL A 238 5.50 1.33 25.43
CA VAL A 238 4.51 1.65 24.39
C VAL A 238 3.13 1.89 24.99
N TRP A 239 2.29 2.65 24.30
CA TRP A 239 0.86 2.72 24.62
C TRP A 239 0.19 1.44 24.13
N MET A 240 -0.24 0.60 25.06
CA MET A 240 -0.89 -0.68 24.83
C MET A 240 -2.41 -0.51 25.00
N MET A 241 -3.14 -0.66 23.92
CA MET A 241 -4.60 -0.67 23.90
C MET A 241 -5.07 -2.03 24.40
N SER A 242 -6.11 -2.03 25.21
CA SER A 242 -6.73 -3.26 25.75
C SER A 242 -8.20 -3.28 25.38
N GLY A 243 -8.67 -4.42 24.90
CA GLY A 243 -10.06 -4.61 24.50
C GLY A 243 -10.47 -6.06 24.50
N TYR A 244 -11.78 -6.28 24.36
CA TYR A 244 -12.37 -7.58 24.14
C TYR A 244 -13.47 -7.48 23.08
N ASP A 245 -13.71 -8.60 22.42
CA ASP A 245 -14.74 -8.71 21.39
C ASP A 245 -16.10 -8.91 22.07
N ARG A 246 -17.00 -7.94 21.91
CA ARG A 246 -18.37 -7.98 22.45
C ARG A 246 -19.38 -8.50 21.43
N GLU A 247 -19.04 -8.43 20.16
CA GLU A 247 -19.97 -8.75 19.06
C GLU A 247 -19.63 -10.07 18.34
N ASN A 248 -18.64 -10.82 18.82
CA ASN A 248 -18.11 -12.05 18.19
C ASN A 248 -17.66 -11.82 16.74
N THR A 249 -16.96 -10.72 16.52
CA THR A 249 -16.48 -10.35 15.18
C THR A 249 -15.00 -10.69 14.97
N PHE A 250 -14.24 -10.90 16.05
CA PHE A 250 -12.84 -11.27 15.99
C PHE A 250 -12.68 -12.75 15.66
N LYS A 251 -11.55 -13.09 15.06
CA LYS A 251 -11.16 -14.49 14.84
C LYS A 251 -9.75 -14.71 15.32
N GLY A 252 -9.54 -15.84 15.95
CA GLY A 252 -8.26 -16.24 16.50
C GLY A 252 -7.74 -17.53 15.91
N MET A 253 -6.42 -17.70 15.95
CA MET A 253 -5.73 -18.95 15.64
C MET A 253 -4.49 -19.06 16.50
N SER A 254 -4.20 -20.25 17.00
CA SER A 254 -2.93 -20.56 17.67
C SER A 254 -2.43 -21.93 17.23
N ASN A 255 -1.12 -22.01 16.97
CA ASN A 255 -0.42 -23.25 16.69
C ASN A 255 0.94 -23.25 17.40
N ASN A 256 1.81 -24.23 17.10
CA ASN A 256 3.12 -24.35 17.77
C ASN A 256 4.10 -23.21 17.45
N THR A 257 3.90 -22.45 16.36
CA THR A 257 4.84 -21.42 15.89
C THR A 257 4.37 -19.99 16.10
N CYS A 258 3.06 -19.77 16.01
CA CYS A 258 2.50 -18.42 16.13
C CYS A 258 1.04 -18.45 16.64
N SER A 259 0.60 -17.28 17.09
CA SER A 259 -0.81 -16.96 17.28
C SER A 259 -1.19 -15.85 16.30
N ALA A 260 -2.40 -15.91 15.73
CA ALA A 260 -2.91 -14.87 14.86
C ALA A 260 -4.27 -14.38 15.36
N LEU A 261 -4.46 -13.06 15.27
CA LEU A 261 -5.70 -12.36 15.58
C LEU A 261 -6.15 -11.60 14.35
N ARG A 262 -7.42 -11.80 13.95
CA ARG A 262 -8.09 -11.00 12.94
C ARG A 262 -9.15 -10.13 13.58
N MET A 263 -9.11 -8.84 13.24
CA MET A 263 -10.12 -7.85 13.65
C MET A 263 -10.69 -7.14 12.42
N PRO A 264 -12.02 -6.99 12.33
CA PRO A 264 -12.66 -6.27 11.23
C PRO A 264 -12.58 -4.75 11.46
N TYR A 265 -12.46 -4.03 10.34
CA TYR A 265 -12.83 -2.62 10.27
C TYR A 265 -14.30 -2.48 9.87
N LYS A 266 -14.88 -1.31 10.06
CA LYS A 266 -16.15 -0.96 9.41
C LYS A 266 -15.96 -1.04 7.91
N GLY A 267 -16.78 -1.83 7.23
CA GLY A 267 -16.68 -2.07 5.79
C GLY A 267 -16.06 -3.41 5.43
N GLN A 268 -15.23 -3.42 4.39
CA GLN A 268 -14.74 -4.67 3.76
C GLN A 268 -13.26 -4.97 4.07
N PHE A 269 -12.69 -4.35 5.09
CA PHE A 269 -11.28 -4.54 5.43
C PHE A 269 -11.12 -5.29 6.75
N TYR A 270 -10.02 -6.03 6.85
CA TYR A 270 -9.62 -6.76 8.04
C TYR A 270 -8.14 -6.55 8.30
N ILE A 271 -7.75 -6.36 9.56
CA ILE A 271 -6.35 -6.53 9.95
C ILE A 271 -6.15 -7.90 10.55
N THR A 272 -5.06 -8.56 10.15
CA THR A 272 -4.60 -9.79 10.78
C THR A 272 -3.21 -9.55 11.35
N MET A 273 -3.05 -9.76 12.65
CA MET A 273 -1.78 -9.69 13.36
C MET A 273 -1.28 -11.09 13.63
N VAL A 274 0.01 -11.35 13.38
CA VAL A 274 0.66 -12.66 13.55
C VAL A 274 1.82 -12.52 14.50
N LEU A 275 1.65 -13.05 15.68
CA LEU A 275 2.61 -12.97 16.78
C LEU A 275 3.38 -14.29 16.89
N PRO A 276 4.72 -14.29 16.70
CA PRO A 276 5.53 -15.48 16.93
C PRO A 276 5.40 -15.98 18.36
N ASN A 277 5.31 -17.28 18.56
CA ASN A 277 5.35 -17.87 19.90
C ASN A 277 6.74 -17.72 20.53
N LYS A 278 6.86 -17.91 21.83
CA LYS A 278 8.17 -17.88 22.52
C LYS A 278 9.13 -18.89 21.87
N GLY A 279 10.33 -18.43 21.54
CA GLY A 279 11.36 -19.24 20.85
C GLY A 279 11.35 -19.08 19.33
N PHE A 280 10.38 -18.36 18.75
CA PHE A 280 10.35 -18.01 17.34
C PHE A 280 10.47 -16.49 17.15
N SER A 281 11.12 -16.10 16.07
CA SER A 281 11.22 -14.69 15.65
C SER A 281 10.31 -14.41 14.46
N VAL A 282 10.12 -13.12 14.14
CA VAL A 282 9.50 -12.69 12.88
C VAL A 282 10.26 -13.26 11.68
N ALA A 283 11.59 -13.28 11.73
CA ALA A 283 12.41 -13.84 10.68
C ALA A 283 12.16 -15.35 10.47
N ASP A 284 11.90 -16.11 11.54
CA ASP A 284 11.56 -17.54 11.44
C ASP A 284 10.18 -17.74 10.81
N LEU A 285 9.22 -16.91 11.18
CA LEU A 285 7.93 -16.90 10.51
C LEU A 285 8.07 -16.60 9.02
N LEU A 286 8.84 -15.58 8.66
CA LEU A 286 9.05 -15.19 7.27
C LEU A 286 9.80 -16.24 6.45
N LYS A 287 10.68 -17.02 7.04
CA LYS A 287 11.33 -18.15 6.35
C LYS A 287 10.34 -19.30 6.06
N SER A 288 9.40 -19.52 6.96
CA SER A 288 8.32 -20.52 6.78
C SER A 288 7.14 -19.95 5.99
N LEU A 289 7.08 -18.62 5.83
CA LEU A 289 6.07 -17.86 5.08
C LEU A 289 6.27 -18.04 3.57
N ASN A 290 5.96 -19.22 3.11
CA ASN A 290 5.52 -19.35 1.74
C ASN A 290 4.04 -18.95 1.68
N VAL A 291 3.53 -18.88 0.49
CA VAL A 291 2.14 -18.67 0.18
C VAL A 291 1.16 -19.52 1.01
N GLN A 292 1.57 -20.71 1.39
CA GLN A 292 0.78 -21.65 2.18
C GLN A 292 0.46 -21.10 3.57
N MET A 293 1.26 -20.20 4.13
CA MET A 293 1.00 -19.66 5.45
C MET A 293 -0.19 -18.70 5.50
N PHE A 294 -0.35 -17.81 4.51
CA PHE A 294 -1.59 -17.03 4.46
C PHE A 294 -2.80 -17.97 4.40
N GLY A 295 -2.73 -18.99 3.54
CA GLY A 295 -3.78 -20.03 3.47
C GLY A 295 -3.95 -20.81 4.77
N MET A 296 -2.89 -21.07 5.53
CA MET A 296 -2.97 -21.72 6.84
C MET A 296 -3.62 -20.81 7.88
N ILE A 297 -3.22 -19.53 7.92
CA ILE A 297 -3.83 -18.55 8.82
C ILE A 297 -5.31 -18.43 8.50
N GLU A 298 -5.67 -18.20 7.23
CA GLU A 298 -7.06 -18.06 6.80
C GLU A 298 -7.93 -19.27 7.19
N LYS A 299 -7.41 -20.49 7.00
CA LYS A 299 -8.11 -21.73 7.36
C LYS A 299 -8.13 -22.01 8.85
N GLY A 300 -7.15 -21.51 9.59
CA GLY A 300 -7.00 -21.71 11.03
C GLY A 300 -7.76 -20.70 11.88
N LEU A 301 -8.18 -19.57 11.30
CA LEU A 301 -8.96 -18.57 12.01
C LEU A 301 -10.37 -19.08 12.29
N HIS A 302 -10.76 -19.07 13.57
CA HIS A 302 -12.09 -19.45 14.01
C HIS A 302 -12.57 -18.55 15.15
N ASP A 303 -13.84 -18.68 15.48
CA ASP A 303 -14.48 -17.91 16.53
C ASP A 303 -14.11 -18.47 17.92
N TYR A 304 -13.99 -17.60 18.90
CA TYR A 304 -13.89 -17.93 20.32
C TYR A 304 -15.02 -17.22 21.06
N ASN A 305 -15.36 -17.70 22.25
CA ASN A 305 -16.44 -17.08 23.03
C ASN A 305 -15.98 -15.76 23.66
N GLU A 306 -14.70 -15.65 23.98
CA GLU A 306 -14.12 -14.45 24.58
C GLU A 306 -12.73 -14.16 24.01
N PHE A 307 -12.48 -12.89 23.68
CA PHE A 307 -11.19 -12.40 23.22
C PHE A 307 -10.65 -11.36 24.19
N TYR A 308 -9.42 -11.58 24.64
CA TYR A 308 -8.64 -10.62 25.44
C TYR A 308 -7.47 -10.12 24.60
N VAL A 309 -7.54 -8.87 24.15
CA VAL A 309 -6.62 -8.33 23.17
C VAL A 309 -5.82 -7.18 23.75
N HIS A 310 -4.49 -7.24 23.60
CA HIS A 310 -3.56 -6.18 23.96
C HIS A 310 -2.64 -5.91 22.76
N ILE A 311 -2.80 -4.74 22.14
CA ILE A 311 -2.01 -4.36 20.95
C ILE A 311 -1.47 -2.94 21.12
N PRO A 312 -0.24 -2.64 20.65
CA PRO A 312 0.32 -1.30 20.79
C PRO A 312 -0.33 -0.33 19.79
N ARG A 313 -0.43 0.96 20.18
CA ARG A 313 -0.57 2.02 19.18
C ARG A 313 0.63 1.99 18.26
N ILE A 314 0.40 2.14 16.97
CA ILE A 314 1.44 2.13 15.94
C ILE A 314 1.37 3.44 15.16
N THR A 315 2.51 4.08 14.95
CA THR A 315 2.64 5.20 14.01
C THR A 315 3.93 4.99 13.23
N LEU A 316 3.79 4.72 11.95
CA LEU A 316 4.91 4.46 11.04
C LEU A 316 4.80 5.31 9.79
N LYS A 317 5.96 5.84 9.35
CA LYS A 317 6.13 6.49 8.06
C LYS A 317 7.26 5.78 7.35
N THR A 318 6.94 5.18 6.22
CA THR A 318 7.90 4.40 5.43
C THR A 318 8.03 5.01 4.04
N SER A 319 9.26 5.29 3.63
CA SER A 319 9.62 5.70 2.27
C SER A 319 10.62 4.70 1.73
N VAL A 320 10.26 4.00 0.66
CA VAL A 320 11.08 2.92 0.11
C VAL A 320 11.33 3.13 -1.38
N ALA A 321 12.62 3.15 -1.74
CA ALA A 321 13.05 2.94 -3.11
C ALA A 321 13.04 1.44 -3.43
N LEU A 322 12.09 0.99 -4.23
CA LEU A 322 11.80 -0.42 -4.40
C LEU A 322 12.74 -1.15 -5.37
N LYS A 323 13.49 -0.44 -6.21
CA LYS A 323 14.34 -1.03 -7.24
C LYS A 323 15.28 -2.14 -6.74
N PRO A 324 16.01 -2.00 -5.60
CA PRO A 324 16.87 -3.08 -5.11
C PRO A 324 16.09 -4.35 -4.79
N PHE A 325 14.94 -4.21 -4.13
CA PHE A 325 14.10 -5.32 -3.71
C PHE A 325 13.37 -5.97 -4.88
N LEU A 326 12.89 -5.17 -5.85
CA LEU A 326 12.30 -5.67 -7.10
C LEU A 326 13.31 -6.51 -7.89
N SER A 327 14.57 -6.10 -7.91
CA SER A 327 15.64 -6.86 -8.55
C SER A 327 15.89 -8.20 -7.86
N GLN A 328 15.76 -8.28 -6.54
CA GLN A 328 15.89 -9.51 -5.76
C GLN A 328 14.74 -10.49 -6.04
N VAL A 329 13.52 -9.99 -6.26
CA VAL A 329 12.35 -10.83 -6.56
C VAL A 329 12.18 -11.14 -8.04
N GLY A 330 13.19 -10.79 -8.87
CA GLY A 330 13.28 -11.22 -10.25
C GLY A 330 12.96 -10.15 -11.31
N ILE A 331 12.67 -8.89 -10.92
CA ILE A 331 12.43 -7.80 -11.86
C ILE A 331 13.71 -6.98 -12.04
N LYS A 332 14.45 -7.26 -13.11
CA LYS A 332 15.75 -6.63 -13.41
C LYS A 332 15.74 -5.89 -14.74
N GLN A 333 15.13 -6.51 -15.77
CA GLN A 333 15.13 -6.05 -17.14
C GLN A 333 14.57 -4.64 -17.29
N ALA A 334 13.45 -4.37 -16.60
CA ALA A 334 12.79 -3.07 -16.61
C ALA A 334 13.68 -1.89 -16.20
N PHE A 335 14.73 -2.16 -15.40
CA PHE A 335 15.69 -1.17 -14.90
C PHE A 335 17.00 -1.14 -15.69
N SER A 336 17.11 -1.96 -16.72
CA SER A 336 18.31 -2.10 -17.54
C SER A 336 18.24 -1.22 -18.79
N GLN A 337 19.34 -1.16 -19.52
CA GLN A 337 19.40 -0.49 -20.84
C GLN A 337 18.68 -1.28 -21.93
N GLN A 338 18.44 -2.56 -21.70
CA GLN A 338 17.73 -3.47 -22.60
C GLN A 338 16.21 -3.49 -22.36
N ALA A 339 15.71 -2.64 -21.44
CA ALA A 339 14.27 -2.54 -21.19
C ALA A 339 13.50 -2.22 -22.46
N ASN A 340 12.57 -3.10 -22.82
CA ASN A 340 11.67 -2.85 -23.94
C ASN A 340 10.43 -2.10 -23.46
N LEU A 341 10.44 -0.78 -23.61
CA LEU A 341 9.34 0.13 -23.26
C LEU A 341 8.66 0.67 -24.54
N SER A 342 8.65 -0.11 -25.61
CA SER A 342 8.15 0.31 -26.91
C SER A 342 6.66 0.64 -26.91
N ASN A 343 5.85 0.02 -26.04
CA ASN A 343 4.43 0.35 -25.90
C ASN A 343 4.20 1.66 -25.12
N MET A 344 5.17 2.08 -24.29
CA MET A 344 5.13 3.35 -23.57
C MET A 344 5.59 4.53 -24.44
N SER A 345 6.66 4.37 -25.21
CA SER A 345 7.35 5.47 -25.88
C SER A 345 7.82 5.12 -27.28
N ILE A 346 7.94 6.15 -28.13
CA ILE A 346 8.58 6.04 -29.45
C ILE A 346 10.10 6.21 -29.38
N LYS A 347 10.62 6.73 -28.26
CA LYS A 347 12.06 6.88 -28.01
C LYS A 347 12.48 5.85 -26.98
N PRO A 348 13.72 5.35 -27.03
CA PRO A 348 14.25 4.52 -25.96
C PRO A 348 14.13 5.25 -24.61
N LEU A 349 13.43 4.63 -23.66
CA LEU A 349 13.29 5.11 -22.30
C LEU A 349 13.80 4.04 -21.34
N LYS A 350 14.12 4.47 -20.14
CA LYS A 350 14.52 3.61 -19.04
C LYS A 350 13.71 4.00 -17.80
N LEU A 351 13.22 2.98 -17.09
CA LEU A 351 12.62 3.19 -15.79
C LEU A 351 13.74 3.43 -14.77
N ASP A 352 13.74 4.60 -14.14
CA ASP A 352 14.78 4.93 -13.16
C ASP A 352 14.46 4.40 -11.76
N GLY A 353 13.19 4.29 -11.40
CA GLY A 353 12.81 3.77 -10.12
C GLY A 353 11.30 3.64 -9.91
N VAL A 354 10.97 2.90 -8.87
CA VAL A 354 9.65 2.83 -8.26
C VAL A 354 9.82 3.24 -6.80
N VAL A 355 9.08 4.24 -6.38
CA VAL A 355 9.11 4.74 -5.00
C VAL A 355 7.73 4.58 -4.42
N GLN A 356 7.65 4.00 -3.22
CA GLN A 356 6.41 3.96 -2.47
C GLN A 356 6.56 4.69 -1.15
N GLN A 357 5.52 5.41 -0.79
CA GLN A 357 5.40 6.04 0.51
C GLN A 357 4.11 5.62 1.17
N THR A 358 4.25 5.28 2.44
CA THR A 358 3.15 4.78 3.25
C THR A 358 3.20 5.47 4.61
N GLU A 359 2.09 6.04 5.03
CA GLU A 359 1.86 6.42 6.41
C GLU A 359 0.81 5.48 6.99
N PHE A 360 1.11 4.94 8.17
CA PHE A 360 0.27 3.99 8.87
C PHE A 360 0.15 4.40 10.34
N LYS A 361 -1.06 4.64 10.77
CA LYS A 361 -1.38 4.95 12.16
C LYS A 361 -2.49 4.03 12.62
N LEU A 362 -2.28 3.34 13.73
CA LEU A 362 -3.23 2.45 14.37
C LEU A 362 -3.40 2.89 15.81
N ASP A 363 -4.64 3.19 16.17
CA ASP A 363 -5.04 3.63 17.51
C ASP A 363 -6.40 3.03 17.92
N GLU A 364 -7.02 3.55 18.97
CA GLU A 364 -8.25 3.02 19.55
C GLU A 364 -9.46 3.07 18.63
N GLU A 365 -9.49 4.02 17.70
CA GLU A 365 -10.62 4.20 16.79
C GLU A 365 -10.48 3.38 15.52
N GLY A 366 -9.22 3.02 15.15
CA GLY A 366 -8.94 2.31 13.92
C GLY A 366 -7.55 2.58 13.36
N THR A 367 -7.48 2.60 12.06
CA THR A 367 -6.29 3.03 11.34
C THR A 367 -6.52 4.42 10.76
N SER A 368 -5.67 5.37 11.14
CA SER A 368 -5.70 6.79 10.73
C SER A 368 -7.00 7.53 11.09
N ALA A 369 -7.28 7.70 12.38
CA ALA A 369 -8.50 8.31 12.89
C ALA A 369 -8.35 9.79 13.30
N VAL A 370 -9.45 10.54 13.12
CA VAL A 370 -9.73 11.83 13.79
C VAL A 370 -10.95 11.61 14.70
N SER A 371 -10.84 12.04 15.94
CA SER A 371 -11.69 11.66 17.08
C SER A 371 -13.18 11.99 16.97
N GLY A 372 -14.03 11.09 17.46
CA GLY A 372 -15.44 11.30 17.79
C GLY A 372 -15.98 10.13 18.59
N SER A 373 -16.47 10.39 19.83
CA SER A 373 -16.89 9.37 20.77
C SER A 373 -18.33 8.92 20.54
N PHE A 374 -18.60 7.59 20.58
CA PHE A 374 -19.96 7.05 20.69
C PHE A 374 -20.02 5.90 21.69
N MET A 375 -21.11 5.90 22.48
CA MET A 375 -21.45 4.86 23.44
C MET A 375 -22.52 3.93 22.87
N GLN A 376 -22.27 2.63 22.86
CA GLN A 376 -23.28 1.63 22.50
C GLN A 376 -23.41 0.59 23.62
N VAL A 377 -24.66 0.22 23.93
CA VAL A 377 -25.01 -0.70 25.03
C VAL A 377 -25.22 -2.09 24.45
N ALA A 378 -24.53 -3.07 25.00
CA ALA A 378 -24.61 -4.48 24.57
C ALA A 378 -25.55 -5.33 25.43
N THR A 379 -26.22 -6.28 24.81
CA THR A 379 -27.05 -7.31 25.45
C THR A 379 -26.23 -8.58 25.69
N LEU A 380 -26.27 -9.08 26.93
CA LEU A 380 -25.59 -10.31 27.34
C LEU A 380 -26.35 -11.57 26.92
N SER A 381 -25.68 -12.46 26.19
CA SER A 381 -26.10 -13.85 26.00
C SER A 381 -25.15 -14.78 26.75
N ALA A 382 -25.71 -15.65 27.59
CA ALA A 382 -24.95 -16.62 28.37
C ALA A 382 -24.52 -17.81 27.50
N CYS A 383 -23.21 -18.11 27.44
CA CYS A 383 -22.63 -19.27 26.77
C CYS A 383 -22.09 -20.28 27.78
N ILE A 384 -22.25 -21.56 27.45
CA ILE A 384 -21.82 -22.71 28.27
C ILE A 384 -20.44 -23.17 27.75
N ASN A 385 -19.38 -23.04 28.55
CA ASN A 385 -17.96 -23.29 28.30
C ASN A 385 -17.27 -22.24 27.40
N PRO A 386 -16.82 -21.09 27.93
CA PRO A 386 -16.06 -20.12 27.19
C PRO A 386 -14.66 -20.66 26.84
N THR A 387 -14.37 -20.78 25.53
CA THR A 387 -12.98 -20.88 25.06
C THR A 387 -12.45 -19.49 24.89
N GLU A 388 -11.50 -19.10 25.73
CA GLU A 388 -10.87 -17.77 25.73
C GLU A 388 -9.70 -17.72 24.74
N PHE A 389 -9.56 -16.61 24.06
CA PHE A 389 -8.39 -16.33 23.23
C PHE A 389 -7.64 -15.10 23.74
N HIS A 390 -6.40 -15.30 24.17
CA HIS A 390 -5.54 -14.25 24.67
C HIS A 390 -4.48 -13.87 23.65
N PHE A 391 -4.47 -12.60 23.24
CA PHE A 391 -3.50 -12.06 22.28
C PHE A 391 -2.82 -10.83 22.86
N THR A 392 -1.52 -10.92 23.17
CA THR A 392 -0.73 -9.81 23.72
C THR A 392 0.48 -9.53 22.82
N ALA A 393 0.38 -8.51 21.97
CA ALA A 393 1.41 -8.10 21.02
C ALA A 393 2.46 -7.21 21.70
N ASN A 394 3.21 -7.77 22.64
CA ASN A 394 4.25 -7.08 23.44
C ASN A 394 5.68 -7.39 22.99
N ARG A 395 5.86 -7.99 21.83
CA ARG A 395 7.13 -8.32 21.17
C ARG A 395 6.96 -8.25 19.66
N PRO A 396 8.04 -8.30 18.84
CA PRO A 396 7.94 -8.18 17.40
C PRO A 396 6.88 -9.08 16.77
N PHE A 397 6.06 -8.52 15.89
CA PHE A 397 4.99 -9.23 15.21
C PHE A 397 4.81 -8.72 13.79
N LEU A 398 4.19 -9.55 12.95
CA LEU A 398 3.72 -9.20 11.62
C LEU A 398 2.27 -8.74 11.66
N TYR A 399 1.90 -7.90 10.72
CA TYR A 399 0.49 -7.57 10.48
C TYR A 399 0.24 -7.33 9.00
N TYR A 400 -0.97 -7.61 8.56
CA TYR A 400 -1.41 -7.25 7.21
C TYR A 400 -2.87 -6.82 7.22
N ILE A 401 -3.22 -5.93 6.28
CA ILE A 401 -4.59 -5.51 6.02
C ILE A 401 -5.02 -6.13 4.71
N SER A 402 -6.15 -6.83 4.72
CA SER A 402 -6.78 -7.40 3.53
C SER A 402 -8.15 -6.77 3.28
N ASP A 403 -8.54 -6.72 1.99
CA ASP A 403 -9.88 -6.34 1.57
C ASP A 403 -10.81 -7.56 1.42
N GLY A 404 -12.08 -7.31 1.13
CA GLY A 404 -13.09 -8.35 0.91
C GLY A 404 -12.86 -9.25 -0.30
N PHE A 405 -11.92 -8.90 -1.19
CA PHE A 405 -11.51 -9.72 -2.32
C PHE A 405 -10.30 -10.62 -2.02
N GLY A 406 -9.74 -10.50 -0.82
CA GLY A 406 -8.55 -11.23 -0.39
C GLY A 406 -7.23 -10.61 -0.83
N ASN A 407 -7.23 -9.38 -1.35
CA ASN A 407 -5.98 -8.67 -1.62
C ASN A 407 -5.30 -8.25 -0.33
N VAL A 408 -3.98 -8.43 -0.25
CA VAL A 408 -3.16 -7.85 0.80
C VAL A 408 -2.86 -6.39 0.45
N CYS A 409 -3.63 -5.49 1.05
CA CYS A 409 -3.52 -4.05 0.82
C CYS A 409 -2.27 -3.46 1.47
N PHE A 410 -1.98 -3.87 2.70
CA PHE A 410 -0.80 -3.47 3.48
C PHE A 410 -0.21 -4.68 4.18
N ILE A 411 1.11 -4.68 4.33
CA ILE A 411 1.83 -5.63 5.15
C ILE A 411 2.96 -4.90 5.89
N GLY A 412 3.21 -5.30 7.12
CA GLY A 412 4.25 -4.70 7.93
C GLY A 412 4.73 -5.59 9.06
N GLN A 413 5.81 -5.16 9.68
CA GLN A 413 6.26 -5.66 10.98
C GLN A 413 6.38 -4.50 11.97
N TYR A 414 6.09 -4.77 13.23
CA TYR A 414 6.33 -3.87 14.33
C TYR A 414 7.35 -4.47 15.28
N CYS A 415 8.47 -3.77 15.47
CA CYS A 415 9.62 -4.23 16.26
C CYS A 415 9.87 -3.34 17.49
N GLY A 416 8.94 -2.42 17.80
CA GLY A 416 9.04 -1.40 18.82
C GLY A 416 9.11 0.01 18.25
N GLY A 417 9.03 1.02 19.13
CA GLY A 417 9.16 2.43 18.76
C GLY A 417 10.60 2.77 18.32
N LYS A 418 10.74 3.68 17.34
CA LYS A 418 12.04 4.34 17.09
C LYS A 418 12.24 5.42 18.13
N ARG A 419 13.50 5.62 18.56
CA ARG A 419 13.92 6.84 19.25
C ARG A 419 13.82 8.05 18.36
#